data_788eef77daf495201e695c55434e3dd5
#
_entry.id   788eef77daf495201e695c55434e3dd5
#
_cell.length_a   1.000
_cell.length_b   1.000
_cell.length_c   1.000
_cell.angle_alpha   90.00
_cell.angle_beta   90.00
_cell.angle_gamma   90.00
#
_symmetry.space_group_name_H-M   'P 1'
#
loop_
_entity.id
_entity.type
_entity.pdbx_description
1 polymer ?
#
loop_
_entity_poly.entity_id
_entity_poly.type
_entity_poly.pdbx_seq_one_letter_code
_entity_poly.pdbx_strand_id
1 'polypeptide(L)'
;RNTWESIPNKYKPLSDRLNIIVTSNAEKYNNDNEKMIYYIKNIDSVIEFVNSKSNFIQEVFIIGGVRLYNEFINSEYLNHLYLTEIYEDFDCDTSLMERKELNKKLESYNIVNCSKFEKEFCSKNNKNIYYRYINYVKKDYDIESNMPIYENLEEKQYINLLRDIKEIGIRRGDRTGTGTLSLFGKVQKFNLDDTFPLLTTKRMFLRGIFEELMLYLTGKTDNKILNEKGIHIWDGNTSKEFLEKRGLDYQEGDMGETYGFNFRHFGGDYQGCHIKYEKGENGFDQLENVIHLIKNDPESRRIIITLWNPKTNHKAALPSCLCWYQFYVNTKDKELSILINIRSSDFFLANNWNVCTGALLCHMICNLEDIDLTPGEITVISGDTHIYLNH
;
A
#
# COMPACT_ATOMS: atom_id res chain seq x y z
N ARG A 1 -23.57 -23.27 1.14
CA ARG A 1 -24.06 -22.71 2.40
C ARG A 1 -23.26 -23.25 3.58
N ASN A 2 -23.08 -24.55 3.74
CA ASN A 2 -22.39 -25.15 4.88
C ASN A 2 -20.99 -24.58 5.09
N THR A 3 -20.22 -24.38 4.01
CA THR A 3 -18.90 -23.73 4.07
C THR A 3 -18.98 -22.30 4.64
N TRP A 4 -20.00 -21.52 4.22
CA TRP A 4 -20.22 -20.20 4.79
C TRP A 4 -20.54 -20.23 6.28
N GLU A 5 -21.39 -21.19 6.69
CA GLU A 5 -21.75 -21.35 8.09
C GLU A 5 -20.57 -21.78 8.97
N SER A 6 -19.62 -22.56 8.42
CA SER A 6 -18.41 -23.00 9.13
C SER A 6 -17.36 -21.91 9.35
N ILE A 7 -17.39 -20.82 8.60
CA ILE A 7 -16.48 -19.68 8.81
C ILE A 7 -16.81 -19.04 10.18
N PRO A 8 -15.83 -18.81 11.06
CA PRO A 8 -16.06 -18.12 12.33
C PRO A 8 -16.64 -16.71 12.14
N ASN A 9 -17.58 -16.30 12.99
CA ASN A 9 -18.29 -15.02 12.84
C ASN A 9 -17.36 -13.80 12.79
N LYS A 10 -16.22 -13.85 13.46
CA LYS A 10 -15.21 -12.77 13.43
C LYS A 10 -14.59 -12.52 12.05
N TYR A 11 -14.77 -13.47 11.11
CA TYR A 11 -14.25 -13.38 9.74
C TYR A 11 -15.38 -13.24 8.71
N LYS A 12 -16.62 -13.05 9.14
CA LYS A 12 -17.77 -12.84 8.25
C LYS A 12 -18.28 -11.39 8.34
N PRO A 13 -18.56 -10.79 7.18
CA PRO A 13 -18.25 -11.26 5.83
C PRO A 13 -16.74 -11.24 5.57
N LEU A 14 -16.30 -12.00 4.53
CA LEU A 14 -14.93 -11.85 4.06
C LEU A 14 -14.78 -10.46 3.46
N SER A 15 -13.82 -9.67 4.00
CA SER A 15 -13.63 -8.26 3.64
C SER A 15 -13.21 -8.07 2.18
N ASP A 16 -13.52 -6.91 1.63
CA ASP A 16 -13.07 -6.42 0.34
C ASP A 16 -13.44 -7.31 -0.86
N ARG A 17 -14.60 -8.02 -0.76
CA ARG A 17 -15.10 -8.91 -1.82
C ARG A 17 -16.60 -9.15 -1.73
N LEU A 18 -17.20 -9.52 -2.86
CA LEU A 18 -18.55 -10.03 -2.88
C LEU A 18 -18.57 -11.44 -2.27
N ASN A 19 -19.43 -11.66 -1.29
CA ASN A 19 -19.64 -12.95 -0.65
C ASN A 19 -20.90 -13.58 -1.27
N ILE A 20 -20.71 -14.59 -2.14
CA ILE A 20 -21.81 -15.27 -2.83
C ILE A 20 -22.05 -16.63 -2.19
N ILE A 21 -23.23 -16.83 -1.63
CA ILE A 21 -23.64 -18.04 -0.95
C ILE A 21 -24.64 -18.79 -1.82
N VAL A 22 -24.23 -19.91 -2.40
CA VAL A 22 -25.11 -20.74 -3.21
C VAL A 22 -25.97 -21.63 -2.32
N THR A 23 -27.30 -21.51 -2.47
CA THR A 23 -28.27 -22.32 -1.71
C THR A 23 -29.59 -22.46 -2.43
N SER A 24 -30.14 -23.67 -2.48
CA SER A 24 -31.47 -23.94 -3.11
C SER A 24 -32.64 -23.17 -2.46
N ASN A 25 -32.44 -22.68 -1.25
CA ASN A 25 -33.42 -21.89 -0.49
C ASN A 25 -33.00 -20.40 -0.42
N ALA A 26 -32.47 -19.84 -1.49
CA ALA A 26 -31.99 -18.46 -1.53
C ALA A 26 -33.07 -17.45 -1.13
N GLU A 27 -34.33 -17.73 -1.45
CA GLU A 27 -35.49 -16.91 -1.11
C GLU A 27 -35.76 -16.75 0.39
N LYS A 28 -35.16 -17.60 1.23
CA LYS A 28 -35.27 -17.51 2.69
C LYS A 28 -34.27 -16.56 3.33
N TYR A 29 -33.37 -15.99 2.54
CA TYR A 29 -32.30 -15.13 2.99
C TYR A 29 -32.36 -13.78 2.29
N ASN A 30 -32.07 -12.72 3.03
CA ASN A 30 -31.98 -11.39 2.46
C ASN A 30 -30.53 -11.10 2.02
N ASN A 31 -30.39 -10.55 0.83
CA ASN A 31 -29.13 -9.99 0.39
C ASN A 31 -28.80 -8.73 1.19
N ASP A 32 -27.53 -8.54 1.51
CA ASP A 32 -27.03 -7.38 2.22
C ASP A 32 -26.01 -6.66 1.31
N ASN A 33 -26.45 -5.61 0.64
CA ASN A 33 -25.61 -4.86 -0.30
C ASN A 33 -24.50 -4.08 0.42
N GLU A 34 -24.75 -3.59 1.63
CA GLU A 34 -23.73 -2.85 2.41
C GLU A 34 -22.59 -3.78 2.84
N LYS A 35 -22.92 -5.03 3.20
CA LYS A 35 -21.93 -6.06 3.56
C LYS A 35 -21.51 -6.91 2.38
N MET A 36 -21.98 -6.62 1.17
CA MET A 36 -21.67 -7.39 -0.05
C MET A 36 -21.95 -8.88 0.09
N ILE A 37 -23.10 -9.27 0.68
CA ILE A 37 -23.53 -10.64 0.90
C ILE A 37 -24.73 -10.95 -0.01
N TYR A 38 -24.61 -12.00 -0.83
CA TYR A 38 -25.63 -12.38 -1.81
C TYR A 38 -25.95 -13.87 -1.71
N TYR A 39 -27.24 -14.22 -1.60
CA TYR A 39 -27.72 -15.58 -1.62
C TYR A 39 -28.30 -15.89 -3.00
N ILE A 40 -27.72 -16.86 -3.68
CA ILE A 40 -28.08 -17.21 -5.05
C ILE A 40 -28.47 -18.70 -5.16
N LYS A 41 -29.46 -19.01 -5.96
CA LYS A 41 -30.12 -20.32 -5.96
C LYS A 41 -29.27 -21.44 -6.57
N ASN A 42 -28.58 -21.18 -7.67
CA ASN A 42 -27.81 -22.17 -8.43
C ASN A 42 -26.60 -21.51 -9.13
N ILE A 43 -25.78 -22.33 -9.78
CA ILE A 43 -24.56 -21.88 -10.44
C ILE A 43 -24.85 -21.01 -11.67
N ASP A 44 -25.84 -21.34 -12.48
CA ASP A 44 -26.18 -20.55 -13.66
C ASP A 44 -26.53 -19.12 -13.27
N SER A 45 -27.33 -18.96 -12.23
CA SER A 45 -27.65 -17.65 -11.67
C SER A 45 -26.44 -16.94 -11.05
N VAL A 46 -25.43 -17.67 -10.53
CA VAL A 46 -24.16 -17.06 -10.10
C VAL A 46 -23.39 -16.53 -11.31
N ILE A 47 -23.30 -17.30 -12.38
CA ILE A 47 -22.61 -16.89 -13.61
C ILE A 47 -23.29 -15.64 -14.20
N GLU A 48 -24.62 -15.62 -14.30
CA GLU A 48 -25.38 -14.45 -14.75
C GLU A 48 -25.10 -13.23 -13.85
N PHE A 49 -25.14 -13.41 -12.53
CA PHE A 49 -24.85 -12.35 -11.57
C PHE A 49 -23.43 -11.80 -11.72
N VAL A 50 -22.43 -12.68 -11.82
CA VAL A 50 -21.02 -12.30 -12.01
C VAL A 50 -20.85 -11.54 -13.34
N ASN A 51 -21.41 -12.05 -14.42
CA ASN A 51 -21.34 -11.40 -15.74
C ASN A 51 -22.01 -10.01 -15.73
N SER A 52 -23.12 -9.85 -15.00
CA SER A 52 -23.79 -8.54 -14.86
C SER A 52 -22.96 -7.50 -14.10
N LYS A 53 -21.90 -7.93 -13.40
CA LYS A 53 -21.00 -7.10 -12.61
C LYS A 53 -19.54 -7.21 -13.08
N SER A 54 -19.31 -7.63 -14.32
CA SER A 54 -17.96 -7.85 -14.88
C SER A 54 -17.05 -6.62 -14.81
N ASN A 55 -17.61 -5.41 -14.78
CA ASN A 55 -16.82 -4.17 -14.60
C ASN A 55 -16.23 -4.01 -13.18
N PHE A 56 -16.70 -4.80 -12.20
CA PHE A 56 -16.28 -4.71 -10.80
C PHE A 56 -15.63 -5.99 -10.28
N ILE A 57 -15.94 -7.15 -10.91
CA ILE A 57 -15.43 -8.45 -10.47
C ILE A 57 -14.21 -8.82 -11.32
N GLN A 58 -13.07 -8.92 -10.67
CA GLN A 58 -11.79 -9.27 -11.29
C GLN A 58 -11.61 -10.78 -11.38
N GLU A 59 -11.86 -11.47 -10.28
CA GLU A 59 -11.72 -12.92 -10.16
C GLU A 59 -12.83 -13.51 -9.30
N VAL A 60 -13.13 -14.79 -9.55
CA VAL A 60 -14.10 -15.55 -8.76
C VAL A 60 -13.40 -16.74 -8.11
N PHE A 61 -13.39 -16.79 -6.80
CA PHE A 61 -12.83 -17.89 -6.04
C PHE A 61 -13.92 -18.84 -5.54
N ILE A 62 -13.83 -20.12 -5.92
CA ILE A 62 -14.69 -21.16 -5.41
C ILE A 62 -14.04 -21.74 -4.16
N ILE A 63 -14.59 -21.45 -2.99
CA ILE A 63 -14.03 -21.87 -1.69
C ILE A 63 -14.77 -23.04 -1.04
N GLY A 64 -15.61 -23.70 -1.80
CA GLY A 64 -16.29 -24.93 -1.38
C GLY A 64 -17.80 -24.79 -1.27
N GLY A 65 -18.54 -25.88 -0.85
CA GLY A 65 -17.98 -27.23 -0.55
C GLY A 65 -17.86 -28.13 -1.77
N VAL A 66 -17.66 -29.41 -1.46
CA VAL A 66 -17.36 -30.46 -2.44
C VAL A 66 -18.29 -30.44 -3.67
N ARG A 67 -19.58 -30.20 -3.48
CA ARG A 67 -20.53 -30.13 -4.61
C ARG A 67 -20.13 -29.03 -5.60
N LEU A 68 -19.77 -27.83 -5.12
CA LEU A 68 -19.31 -26.74 -6.00
C LEU A 68 -17.98 -27.09 -6.65
N TYR A 69 -17.04 -27.68 -5.91
CA TYR A 69 -15.78 -28.12 -6.49
C TYR A 69 -15.99 -29.12 -7.63
N ASN A 70 -16.86 -30.12 -7.45
CA ASN A 70 -17.16 -31.12 -8.47
C ASN A 70 -17.88 -30.54 -9.69
N GLU A 71 -18.73 -29.54 -9.51
CA GLU A 71 -19.39 -28.85 -10.62
C GLU A 71 -18.39 -27.99 -11.40
N PHE A 72 -17.55 -27.21 -10.72
CA PHE A 72 -16.60 -26.33 -11.39
C PHE A 72 -15.38 -27.05 -11.99
N ILE A 73 -14.87 -28.12 -11.40
CA ILE A 73 -13.74 -28.87 -11.97
C ILE A 73 -14.10 -29.53 -13.32
N ASN A 74 -15.39 -29.68 -13.60
CA ASN A 74 -15.91 -30.18 -14.85
C ASN A 74 -16.38 -29.07 -15.82
N SER A 75 -16.30 -27.80 -15.40
CA SER A 75 -16.77 -26.68 -16.18
C SER A 75 -15.66 -26.05 -17.03
N GLU A 76 -16.06 -25.29 -18.05
CA GLU A 76 -15.13 -24.48 -18.84
C GLU A 76 -14.61 -23.25 -18.08
N TYR A 77 -15.26 -22.85 -17.00
CA TYR A 77 -14.95 -21.64 -16.23
C TYR A 77 -13.76 -21.80 -15.28
N LEU A 78 -13.32 -23.02 -15.00
CA LEU A 78 -12.19 -23.24 -14.09
C LEU A 78 -10.86 -23.12 -14.82
N ASN A 79 -10.15 -22.04 -14.56
CA ASN A 79 -8.84 -21.76 -15.15
C ASN A 79 -7.67 -22.04 -14.19
N HIS A 80 -7.87 -21.77 -12.90
CA HIS A 80 -6.86 -21.97 -11.86
C HIS A 80 -7.36 -22.92 -10.79
N LEU A 81 -6.48 -23.80 -10.31
CA LEU A 81 -6.78 -24.69 -9.21
C LEU A 81 -5.64 -24.66 -8.18
N TYR A 82 -6.00 -24.33 -6.95
CA TYR A 82 -5.09 -24.33 -5.81
C TYR A 82 -5.34 -25.57 -4.98
N LEU A 83 -4.38 -26.50 -4.99
CA LEU A 83 -4.47 -27.79 -4.31
C LEU A 83 -3.51 -27.83 -3.13
N THR A 84 -4.03 -28.20 -1.95
CA THR A 84 -3.18 -28.63 -0.82
C THR A 84 -3.10 -30.15 -0.84
N GLU A 85 -1.94 -30.69 -1.10
CA GLU A 85 -1.68 -32.14 -1.08
C GLU A 85 -1.15 -32.52 0.30
N ILE A 86 -1.89 -33.36 1.02
CA ILE A 86 -1.55 -33.81 2.38
C ILE A 86 -1.16 -35.29 2.30
N TYR A 87 0.00 -35.63 2.86
CA TYR A 87 0.56 -36.98 2.85
C TYR A 87 0.15 -37.75 4.11
N GLU A 88 -1.15 -37.88 4.30
CA GLU A 88 -1.77 -38.58 5.39
C GLU A 88 -3.21 -38.96 5.04
N ASP A 89 -3.65 -40.10 5.48
CA ASP A 89 -5.05 -40.51 5.37
C ASP A 89 -5.84 -40.05 6.60
N PHE A 90 -6.95 -39.40 6.34
CA PHE A 90 -7.89 -38.93 7.35
C PHE A 90 -9.25 -39.62 7.15
N ASP A 91 -9.89 -39.95 8.26
CA ASP A 91 -11.29 -40.37 8.25
C ASP A 91 -12.14 -39.11 7.98
N CYS A 92 -12.64 -39.00 6.75
CA CYS A 92 -13.42 -37.88 6.28
C CYS A 92 -14.84 -38.33 5.89
N ASP A 93 -15.83 -37.55 6.29
CA ASP A 93 -17.23 -37.73 5.91
C ASP A 93 -17.54 -37.36 4.46
N THR A 94 -16.64 -36.64 3.82
CA THR A 94 -16.82 -36.10 2.46
C THR A 94 -15.49 -36.07 1.72
N SER A 95 -15.50 -36.58 0.47
CA SER A 95 -14.34 -36.54 -0.43
C SER A 95 -14.67 -35.83 -1.73
N LEU A 96 -13.67 -35.17 -2.33
CA LEU A 96 -13.83 -34.43 -3.59
C LEU A 96 -14.18 -35.39 -4.75
N MET A 97 -13.29 -36.31 -5.04
CA MET A 97 -13.40 -37.38 -6.05
C MET A 97 -12.28 -38.38 -5.82
N GLU A 98 -12.32 -39.50 -6.52
CA GLU A 98 -11.21 -40.45 -6.44
C GLU A 98 -9.90 -39.86 -7.02
N ARG A 99 -8.76 -40.19 -6.39
CA ARG A 99 -7.44 -39.67 -6.80
C ARG A 99 -7.13 -39.95 -8.28
N LYS A 100 -7.53 -41.10 -8.81
CA LYS A 100 -7.34 -41.44 -10.23
C LYS A 100 -8.14 -40.51 -11.15
N GLU A 101 -9.33 -40.15 -10.78
CA GLU A 101 -10.18 -39.24 -11.52
C GLU A 101 -9.61 -37.81 -11.46
N LEU A 102 -9.20 -37.35 -10.27
CA LEU A 102 -8.55 -36.07 -10.11
C LEU A 102 -7.28 -35.96 -10.98
N ASN A 103 -6.40 -36.97 -10.92
CA ASN A 103 -5.17 -36.97 -11.72
C ASN A 103 -5.47 -36.89 -13.23
N LYS A 104 -6.49 -37.60 -13.73
CA LYS A 104 -6.93 -37.50 -15.12
C LYS A 104 -7.40 -36.09 -15.48
N LYS A 105 -8.10 -35.42 -14.58
CA LYS A 105 -8.52 -34.00 -14.78
C LYS A 105 -7.30 -33.07 -14.82
N LEU A 106 -6.35 -33.28 -13.92
CA LEU A 106 -5.12 -32.49 -13.84
C LEU A 106 -4.22 -32.63 -15.07
N GLU A 107 -4.38 -33.66 -15.90
CA GLU A 107 -3.65 -33.79 -17.17
C GLU A 107 -3.91 -32.60 -18.12
N SER A 108 -5.05 -31.92 -18.00
CA SER A 108 -5.37 -30.71 -18.76
C SER A 108 -4.81 -29.41 -18.17
N TYR A 109 -4.04 -29.48 -17.11
CA TYR A 109 -3.45 -28.35 -16.41
C TYR A 109 -1.92 -28.44 -16.39
N ASN A 110 -1.27 -27.27 -16.33
CA ASN A 110 0.14 -27.13 -16.04
C ASN A 110 0.35 -26.77 -14.57
N ILE A 111 1.38 -27.32 -13.95
CA ILE A 111 1.83 -26.85 -12.64
C ILE A 111 2.62 -25.56 -12.84
N VAL A 112 2.16 -24.45 -12.28
CA VAL A 112 2.86 -23.16 -12.37
C VAL A 112 3.63 -22.82 -11.09
N ASN A 113 3.22 -23.42 -9.97
CA ASN A 113 3.94 -23.30 -8.71
C ASN A 113 3.73 -24.54 -7.84
N CYS A 114 4.78 -24.94 -7.11
CA CYS A 114 4.74 -26.02 -6.14
C CYS A 114 5.63 -25.66 -4.95
N SER A 115 5.05 -25.57 -3.76
CA SER A 115 5.83 -25.30 -2.54
C SER A 115 6.78 -26.45 -2.22
N LYS A 116 7.79 -26.18 -1.40
CA LYS A 116 8.51 -27.24 -0.68
C LYS A 116 7.54 -27.98 0.25
N PHE A 117 7.93 -29.18 0.68
CA PHE A 117 7.18 -29.87 1.71
C PHE A 117 7.26 -29.11 3.02
N GLU A 118 6.11 -28.83 3.59
CA GLU A 118 5.94 -28.31 4.92
C GLU A 118 5.55 -29.44 5.87
N LYS A 119 5.79 -29.25 7.15
CA LYS A 119 5.39 -30.22 8.19
C LYS A 119 4.74 -29.49 9.35
N GLU A 120 3.69 -30.10 9.87
CA GLU A 120 3.01 -29.62 11.08
C GLU A 120 2.71 -30.79 12.01
N PHE A 121 2.84 -30.57 13.31
CA PHE A 121 2.55 -31.60 14.30
C PHE A 121 1.04 -31.68 14.55
N CYS A 122 0.46 -32.82 14.23
CA CYS A 122 -0.95 -33.12 14.51
C CYS A 122 -1.10 -33.76 15.89
N SER A 123 -1.62 -33.01 16.85
CA SER A 123 -1.84 -33.47 18.21
C SER A 123 -2.86 -34.62 18.28
N LYS A 124 -3.82 -34.66 17.34
CA LYS A 124 -4.85 -35.73 17.29
C LYS A 124 -4.24 -37.09 16.96
N ASN A 125 -3.27 -37.14 16.07
CA ASN A 125 -2.63 -38.39 15.62
C ASN A 125 -1.22 -38.56 16.23
N ASN A 126 -0.77 -37.62 17.05
CA ASN A 126 0.54 -37.59 17.70
C ASN A 126 1.72 -37.82 16.74
N LYS A 127 1.65 -37.24 15.54
CA LYS A 127 2.69 -37.34 14.51
C LYS A 127 2.80 -36.10 13.65
N ASN A 128 3.93 -35.97 12.96
CA ASN A 128 4.10 -34.91 11.96
C ASN A 128 3.36 -35.28 10.68
N ILE A 129 2.59 -34.34 10.16
CA ILE A 129 1.91 -34.43 8.87
C ILE A 129 2.69 -33.59 7.88
N TYR A 130 2.93 -34.14 6.70
CA TYR A 130 3.59 -33.47 5.61
C TYR A 130 2.56 -33.01 4.58
N TYR A 131 2.72 -31.81 4.07
CA TYR A 131 1.85 -31.27 3.04
C TYR A 131 2.61 -30.30 2.13
N ARG A 132 2.02 -30.00 0.97
CA ARG A 132 2.51 -28.96 0.06
C ARG A 132 1.35 -28.30 -0.67
N TYR A 133 1.61 -27.10 -1.16
CA TYR A 133 0.68 -26.34 -2.00
C TYR A 133 1.10 -26.43 -3.46
N ILE A 134 0.13 -26.71 -4.33
CA ILE A 134 0.36 -26.83 -5.78
C ILE A 134 -0.67 -25.97 -6.49
N ASN A 135 -0.19 -25.09 -7.37
CA ASN A 135 -1.02 -24.26 -8.22
C ASN A 135 -1.01 -24.78 -9.64
N TYR A 136 -2.19 -25.04 -10.17
CA TYR A 136 -2.42 -25.52 -11.51
C TYR A 136 -3.10 -24.45 -12.36
N VAL A 137 -2.74 -24.35 -13.63
CA VAL A 137 -3.41 -23.50 -14.62
C VAL A 137 -3.77 -24.35 -15.84
N LYS A 138 -4.96 -24.15 -16.36
CA LYS A 138 -5.47 -24.88 -17.54
C LYS A 138 -4.55 -24.66 -18.74
N LYS A 139 -4.20 -25.74 -19.48
CA LYS A 139 -3.20 -25.68 -20.57
C LYS A 139 -3.58 -24.72 -21.69
N ASP A 140 -4.87 -24.64 -22.00
CA ASP A 140 -5.39 -23.78 -23.05
C ASP A 140 -5.71 -22.36 -22.56
N TYR A 141 -5.44 -22.09 -21.25
CA TYR A 141 -5.62 -20.77 -20.67
C TYR A 141 -4.42 -19.92 -20.96
N ASP A 142 -4.58 -18.98 -21.85
CA ASP A 142 -3.56 -17.99 -22.13
C ASP A 142 -3.45 -17.02 -20.94
N ILE A 143 -2.43 -17.26 -20.11
CA ILE A 143 -2.17 -16.45 -18.93
C ILE A 143 -1.86 -15.01 -19.33
N GLU A 144 -1.22 -14.78 -20.47
CA GLU A 144 -0.82 -13.43 -20.90
C GLU A 144 -2.02 -12.62 -21.44
N SER A 145 -2.94 -13.26 -22.17
CA SER A 145 -4.12 -12.56 -22.70
C SER A 145 -5.33 -12.57 -21.78
N ASN A 146 -5.41 -13.51 -20.84
CA ASN A 146 -6.52 -13.66 -19.88
C ASN A 146 -6.13 -13.37 -18.43
N MET A 147 -4.88 -13.05 -18.16
CA MET A 147 -4.63 -12.31 -16.92
C MET A 147 -5.52 -11.09 -16.98
N PRO A 148 -6.42 -10.89 -16.00
CA PRO A 148 -6.94 -9.55 -15.84
C PRO A 148 -5.70 -8.67 -15.80
N ILE A 149 -5.65 -7.67 -16.67
CA ILE A 149 -4.57 -6.69 -16.72
C ILE A 149 -4.69 -5.83 -15.44
N TYR A 150 -4.56 -6.47 -14.32
CA TYR A 150 -4.33 -5.92 -13.00
C TYR A 150 -2.96 -6.36 -12.48
N GLU A 151 -1.98 -6.34 -13.37
CA GLU A 151 -0.71 -5.87 -12.93
C GLU A 151 -0.96 -4.42 -12.57
N ASN A 152 -1.06 -4.12 -11.29
CA ASN A 152 -0.96 -2.74 -10.86
C ASN A 152 0.41 -2.23 -11.34
N LEU A 153 0.42 -1.75 -12.61
CA LEU A 153 1.64 -1.33 -13.30
C LEU A 153 2.36 -0.25 -12.49
N GLU A 154 1.62 0.50 -11.70
CA GLU A 154 2.16 1.51 -10.82
C GLU A 154 2.88 0.86 -9.64
N GLU A 155 2.29 -0.12 -8.98
CA GLU A 155 2.96 -0.87 -7.91
C GLU A 155 4.11 -1.75 -8.45
N LYS A 156 4.02 -2.20 -9.70
CA LYS A 156 5.10 -2.92 -10.36
C LYS A 156 6.39 -2.08 -10.48
N GLN A 157 6.28 -0.77 -10.60
CA GLN A 157 7.44 0.12 -10.53
C GLN A 157 8.19 -0.05 -9.19
N TYR A 158 7.45 -0.15 -8.09
CA TYR A 158 8.02 -0.39 -6.76
C TYR A 158 8.73 -1.76 -6.69
N ILE A 159 8.05 -2.81 -7.13
CA ILE A 159 8.58 -4.18 -7.10
C ILE A 159 9.82 -4.33 -7.98
N ASN A 160 9.78 -3.80 -9.20
CA ASN A 160 10.90 -3.85 -10.13
C ASN A 160 12.11 -3.09 -9.58
N LEU A 161 11.89 -1.92 -9.01
CA LEU A 161 12.98 -1.14 -8.43
C LEU A 161 13.58 -1.78 -7.17
N LEU A 162 12.77 -2.46 -6.34
CA LEU A 162 13.28 -3.31 -5.26
C LEU A 162 14.20 -4.42 -5.77
N ARG A 163 13.78 -5.08 -6.86
CA ARG A 163 14.57 -6.11 -7.52
C ARG A 163 15.89 -5.54 -8.05
N ASP A 164 15.82 -4.43 -8.77
CA ASP A 164 17.01 -3.76 -9.31
C ASP A 164 18.00 -3.39 -8.20
N ILE A 165 17.52 -2.80 -7.09
CA ILE A 165 18.40 -2.46 -5.96
C ILE A 165 19.08 -3.72 -5.41
N LYS A 166 18.35 -4.83 -5.28
CA LYS A 166 18.86 -6.09 -4.78
C LYS A 166 19.89 -6.73 -5.71
N GLU A 167 19.65 -6.68 -7.03
CA GLU A 167 20.45 -7.40 -8.03
C GLU A 167 21.67 -6.60 -8.50
N ILE A 168 21.53 -5.30 -8.70
CA ILE A 168 22.56 -4.43 -9.28
C ILE A 168 22.94 -3.24 -8.40
N GLY A 169 22.36 -3.15 -7.18
CA GLY A 169 22.67 -2.05 -6.24
C GLY A 169 24.12 -2.10 -5.76
N ILE A 170 24.72 -0.92 -5.64
CA ILE A 170 26.08 -0.76 -5.14
C ILE A 170 26.04 -0.81 -3.62
N ARG A 171 26.90 -1.65 -3.02
CA ARG A 171 27.05 -1.69 -1.56
C ARG A 171 27.73 -0.43 -1.05
N ARG A 172 27.10 0.23 -0.07
CA ARG A 172 27.59 1.46 0.55
C ARG A 172 27.50 1.36 2.07
N GLY A 173 28.40 2.03 2.75
CA GLY A 173 28.27 2.31 4.18
C GLY A 173 27.24 3.40 4.42
N ASP A 174 26.71 3.43 5.65
CA ASP A 174 25.78 4.45 6.12
C ASP A 174 26.12 4.90 7.54
N ARG A 175 25.42 5.93 8.03
CA ARG A 175 25.66 6.48 9.36
C ARG A 175 25.30 5.52 10.52
N THR A 176 24.45 4.52 10.26
CA THR A 176 24.03 3.53 11.27
C THR A 176 25.01 2.37 11.40
N GLY A 177 25.91 2.20 10.43
CA GLY A 177 26.84 1.07 10.35
C GLY A 177 26.21 -0.23 9.83
N THR A 178 24.92 -0.22 9.45
CA THR A 178 24.22 -1.38 8.91
C THR A 178 24.68 -1.72 7.48
N GLY A 179 24.96 -0.69 6.68
CA GLY A 179 25.23 -0.81 5.25
C GLY A 179 23.97 -0.88 4.40
N THR A 180 24.10 -0.51 3.14
CA THR A 180 23.00 -0.46 2.19
C THR A 180 23.41 -1.02 0.83
N LEU A 181 22.39 -1.46 0.03
CA LEU A 181 22.47 -1.58 -1.43
C LEU A 181 21.77 -0.37 -2.00
N SER A 182 22.38 0.32 -2.96
CA SER A 182 21.91 1.63 -3.43
C SER A 182 21.99 1.76 -4.95
N LEU A 183 20.98 2.42 -5.53
CA LEU A 183 20.97 2.95 -6.88
C LEU A 183 20.78 4.47 -6.81
N PHE A 184 21.14 5.17 -7.87
CA PHE A 184 21.03 6.64 -7.91
C PHE A 184 20.12 7.11 -9.03
N GLY A 185 19.27 8.13 -8.74
CA GLY A 185 18.47 8.82 -9.76
C GLY A 185 17.33 7.95 -10.30
N LYS A 186 16.36 7.59 -9.47
CA LYS A 186 15.19 6.78 -9.87
C LYS A 186 13.94 7.63 -9.92
N VAL A 187 13.03 7.27 -10.83
CA VAL A 187 11.77 7.97 -11.06
C VAL A 187 10.62 6.96 -11.00
N GLN A 188 9.55 7.33 -10.30
CA GLN A 188 8.28 6.60 -10.28
C GLN A 188 7.13 7.58 -10.57
N LYS A 189 6.04 7.08 -11.15
CA LYS A 189 4.86 7.87 -11.49
C LYS A 189 3.60 7.10 -11.12
N PHE A 190 2.64 7.80 -10.53
CA PHE A 190 1.37 7.21 -10.11
C PHE A 190 0.23 8.16 -10.50
N ASN A 191 -0.86 7.59 -11.01
CA ASN A 191 -2.10 8.33 -11.26
C ASN A 191 -2.82 8.57 -9.92
N LEU A 192 -3.42 9.76 -9.77
CA LEU A 192 -4.18 10.13 -8.57
C LEU A 192 -5.68 10.36 -8.87
N ASP A 193 -6.10 10.34 -10.12
CA ASP A 193 -7.48 10.63 -10.51
C ASP A 193 -8.45 9.58 -9.94
N ASP A 194 -8.26 8.32 -10.29
CA ASP A 194 -9.12 7.21 -9.84
C ASP A 194 -8.48 6.30 -8.80
N THR A 195 -7.20 6.51 -8.47
CA THR A 195 -6.41 5.61 -7.63
C THR A 195 -5.63 6.36 -6.56
N PHE A 196 -5.26 5.65 -5.51
CA PHE A 196 -4.34 6.14 -4.50
C PHE A 196 -3.12 5.20 -4.42
N PRO A 197 -1.87 5.73 -4.42
CA PRO A 197 -0.64 4.92 -4.54
C PRO A 197 -0.28 4.19 -3.24
N LEU A 198 -1.22 3.44 -2.69
CA LEU A 198 -1.04 2.62 -1.51
C LEU A 198 -0.60 1.21 -1.94
N LEU A 199 0.54 0.74 -1.44
CA LEU A 199 1.03 -0.61 -1.75
C LEU A 199 0.06 -1.68 -1.24
N THR A 200 -0.20 -2.69 -2.07
CA THR A 200 -0.97 -3.89 -1.71
C THR A 200 -0.06 -5.04 -1.28
N THR A 201 1.20 -5.05 -1.73
CA THR A 201 2.23 -6.05 -1.40
C THR A 201 2.82 -5.88 0.00
N LYS A 202 2.48 -4.80 0.69
CA LYS A 202 2.99 -4.45 2.02
C LYS A 202 1.89 -3.76 2.83
N ARG A 203 1.77 -4.13 4.11
CA ARG A 203 0.85 -3.42 5.01
C ARG A 203 1.37 -2.00 5.27
N MET A 204 0.60 -1.00 4.84
CA MET A 204 0.89 0.41 5.06
C MET A 204 0.13 0.95 6.27
N PHE A 205 0.77 1.83 7.05
CA PHE A 205 0.16 2.49 8.19
C PHE A 205 -0.40 3.86 7.78
N LEU A 206 -1.50 3.86 6.99
CA LEU A 206 -2.09 5.08 6.41
C LEU A 206 -2.44 6.14 7.46
N ARG A 207 -2.95 5.74 8.63
CA ARG A 207 -3.23 6.68 9.72
C ARG A 207 -1.97 7.44 10.16
N GLY A 208 -0.82 6.76 10.26
CA GLY A 208 0.45 7.40 10.61
C GLY A 208 0.89 8.41 9.56
N ILE A 209 0.75 8.07 8.27
CA ILE A 209 1.05 8.97 7.14
C ILE A 209 0.20 10.24 7.22
N PHE A 210 -1.11 10.08 7.42
CA PHE A 210 -2.04 11.21 7.53
C PHE A 210 -1.71 12.13 8.71
N GLU A 211 -1.51 11.57 9.90
CA GLU A 211 -1.26 12.36 11.11
C GLU A 211 0.10 13.08 11.07
N GLU A 212 1.11 12.46 10.46
CA GLU A 212 2.40 13.11 10.23
C GLU A 212 2.26 14.28 9.26
N LEU A 213 1.53 14.10 8.14
CA LEU A 213 1.25 15.20 7.22
C LEU A 213 0.50 16.33 7.92
N MET A 214 -0.52 16.03 8.73
CA MET A 214 -1.26 17.03 9.52
C MET A 214 -0.37 17.80 10.49
N LEU A 215 0.60 17.10 11.13
CA LEU A 215 1.61 17.76 11.97
C LEU A 215 2.40 18.79 11.16
N TYR A 216 2.85 18.42 9.95
CA TYR A 216 3.64 19.30 9.08
C TYR A 216 2.82 20.49 8.57
N LEU A 217 1.59 20.25 8.09
CA LEU A 217 0.71 21.31 7.56
C LEU A 217 0.31 22.33 8.62
N THR A 218 0.30 21.94 9.89
CA THR A 218 0.04 22.84 11.03
C THR A 218 1.30 23.57 11.54
N GLY A 219 2.46 23.37 10.91
CA GLY A 219 3.73 23.99 11.28
C GLY A 219 4.35 23.44 12.56
N LYS A 220 3.85 22.29 13.04
CA LYS A 220 4.30 21.69 14.29
C LYS A 220 5.54 20.81 14.11
N THR A 221 6.36 20.75 15.16
CA THR A 221 7.60 19.97 15.22
C THR A 221 7.75 19.19 16.53
N ASP A 222 6.67 19.06 17.29
CA ASP A 222 6.64 18.29 18.54
C ASP A 222 6.11 16.87 18.29
N ASN A 223 6.99 15.86 18.40
CA ASN A 223 6.62 14.45 18.27
C ASN A 223 5.62 13.98 19.34
N LYS A 224 5.53 14.65 20.49
CA LYS A 224 4.55 14.29 21.53
C LYS A 224 3.12 14.35 21.01
N ILE A 225 2.84 15.24 20.06
CA ILE A 225 1.53 15.31 19.38
C ILE A 225 1.19 14.02 18.64
N LEU A 226 2.19 13.36 18.02
CA LEU A 226 2.02 12.06 17.38
C LEU A 226 1.90 10.94 18.43
N ASN A 227 2.67 11.00 19.50
CA ASN A 227 2.65 10.01 20.58
C ASN A 227 1.30 9.98 21.30
N GLU A 228 0.66 11.11 21.53
CA GLU A 228 -0.69 11.20 22.08
C GLU A 228 -1.74 10.49 21.21
N LYS A 229 -1.45 10.34 19.91
CA LYS A 229 -2.27 9.59 18.94
C LYS A 229 -1.81 8.14 18.76
N GLY A 230 -0.83 7.67 19.58
CA GLY A 230 -0.28 6.32 19.49
C GLY A 230 0.62 6.10 18.27
N ILE A 231 1.27 7.15 17.77
CA ILE A 231 2.17 7.10 16.60
C ILE A 231 3.58 7.39 17.06
N HIS A 232 4.49 6.42 16.89
CA HIS A 232 5.82 6.39 17.48
C HIS A 232 6.97 6.44 16.45
N ILE A 233 6.68 6.93 15.25
CA ILE A 233 7.61 6.90 14.11
C ILE A 233 8.83 7.82 14.27
N TRP A 234 8.74 8.83 15.13
CA TRP A 234 9.81 9.80 15.37
C TRP A 234 10.53 9.60 16.71
N ASP A 235 10.09 8.68 17.57
CA ASP A 235 10.63 8.50 18.94
C ASP A 235 12.15 8.32 18.93
N GLY A 236 12.67 7.43 18.07
CA GLY A 236 14.09 7.17 17.98
C GLY A 236 14.93 8.37 17.53
N ASN A 237 14.35 9.29 16.75
CA ASN A 237 15.05 10.45 16.20
C ASN A 237 14.81 11.74 17.01
N THR A 238 13.97 11.69 18.04
CA THR A 238 13.68 12.81 18.93
C THR A 238 13.87 12.47 20.40
N SER A 239 14.48 11.31 20.70
CA SER A 239 14.89 10.98 22.06
C SER A 239 15.99 11.93 22.54
N LYS A 240 16.05 12.20 23.84
CA LYS A 240 17.05 13.11 24.42
C LYS A 240 18.48 12.65 24.07
N GLU A 241 18.75 11.34 24.16
CA GLU A 241 20.05 10.75 23.80
C GLU A 241 20.42 11.02 22.33
N PHE A 242 19.46 10.85 21.41
CA PHE A 242 19.71 11.09 19.98
C PHE A 242 20.00 12.57 19.71
N LEU A 243 19.24 13.48 20.32
CA LEU A 243 19.42 14.92 20.17
C LEU A 243 20.79 15.37 20.71
N GLU A 244 21.20 14.90 21.89
CA GLU A 244 22.50 15.16 22.47
C GLU A 244 23.66 14.66 21.59
N LYS A 245 23.51 13.43 21.06
CA LYS A 245 24.49 12.86 20.10
C LYS A 245 24.59 13.69 18.81
N ARG A 246 23.52 14.36 18.42
CA ARG A 246 23.49 15.32 17.31
C ARG A 246 24.06 16.70 17.66
N GLY A 247 24.37 16.98 18.92
CA GLY A 247 24.77 18.29 19.40
C GLY A 247 23.64 19.31 19.46
N LEU A 248 22.39 18.84 19.56
CA LEU A 248 21.20 19.67 19.60
C LEU A 248 20.71 19.80 21.07
N ASP A 249 20.67 21.01 21.57
CA ASP A 249 20.15 21.31 22.91
C ASP A 249 18.63 21.55 22.84
N TYR A 250 17.90 20.55 22.41
CA TYR A 250 16.44 20.56 22.37
C TYR A 250 15.85 19.67 23.46
N GLN A 251 14.60 19.95 23.84
CA GLN A 251 13.85 19.04 24.69
C GLN A 251 13.50 17.75 23.93
N GLU A 252 13.29 16.67 24.68
CA GLU A 252 12.82 15.40 24.12
C GLU A 252 11.49 15.57 23.39
N GLY A 253 11.41 15.02 22.21
CA GLY A 253 10.26 15.15 21.30
C GLY A 253 10.41 16.26 20.25
N ASP A 254 11.38 17.16 20.40
CA ASP A 254 11.60 18.26 19.47
C ASP A 254 12.28 17.76 18.16
N MET A 255 11.59 17.91 17.04
CA MET A 255 12.11 17.52 15.71
C MET A 255 13.10 18.55 15.14
N GLY A 256 13.21 19.74 15.75
CA GLY A 256 14.04 20.84 15.26
C GLY A 256 13.45 21.59 14.06
N GLU A 257 14.29 22.40 13.44
CA GLU A 257 13.93 23.16 12.23
C GLU A 257 13.85 22.23 11.02
N THR A 258 12.71 21.52 10.87
CA THR A 258 12.48 20.56 9.81
C THR A 258 11.08 20.70 9.19
N TYR A 259 10.53 19.64 8.63
CA TYR A 259 9.32 19.61 7.81
C TYR A 259 8.21 20.60 8.22
N GLY A 260 7.62 20.47 9.40
CA GLY A 260 6.51 21.31 9.82
C GLY A 260 6.87 22.80 9.86
N PHE A 261 8.00 23.15 10.46
CA PHE A 261 8.47 24.53 10.51
C PHE A 261 8.74 25.09 9.10
N ASN A 262 9.41 24.31 8.26
CA ASN A 262 9.72 24.73 6.89
C ASN A 262 8.48 24.87 5.99
N PHE A 263 7.41 24.14 6.24
CA PHE A 263 6.15 24.33 5.52
C PHE A 263 5.55 25.73 5.75
N ARG A 264 5.59 26.21 7.00
CA ARG A 264 4.82 27.37 7.41
C ARG A 264 5.67 28.59 7.81
N HIS A 265 6.96 28.39 8.09
CA HIS A 265 7.86 29.41 8.65
C HIS A 265 9.26 29.35 8.02
N PHE A 266 9.36 29.07 6.72
CA PHE A 266 10.64 28.89 6.04
C PHE A 266 11.55 30.12 6.20
N GLY A 267 12.76 29.88 6.67
CA GLY A 267 13.77 30.95 6.89
C GLY A 267 13.53 31.78 8.16
N GLY A 268 12.53 31.46 8.93
CA GLY A 268 12.27 32.07 10.23
C GLY A 268 13.28 31.66 11.28
N ASP A 269 13.20 32.23 12.48
CA ASP A 269 14.03 31.90 13.62
C ASP A 269 13.35 30.81 14.46
N TYR A 270 13.94 29.60 14.42
CA TYR A 270 13.46 28.46 15.17
C TYR A 270 13.98 28.47 16.62
N GLN A 271 13.06 28.51 17.58
CA GLN A 271 13.34 28.59 19.03
C GLN A 271 12.85 27.36 19.82
N GLY A 272 12.38 26.32 19.13
CA GLY A 272 11.91 25.06 19.74
C GLY A 272 10.45 24.73 19.44
N CYS A 273 10.10 23.45 19.60
CA CYS A 273 8.76 22.93 19.27
C CYS A 273 7.65 23.44 20.20
N HIS A 274 7.99 23.94 21.40
CA HIS A 274 7.06 24.48 22.40
C HIS A 274 6.65 25.93 22.14
N ILE A 275 7.35 26.59 21.21
CA ILE A 275 7.03 27.98 20.84
C ILE A 275 5.82 28.01 19.88
N LYS A 276 4.91 28.93 20.11
CA LYS A 276 3.85 29.24 19.19
C LYS A 276 4.34 30.25 18.18
N TYR A 277 4.50 29.82 16.95
CA TYR A 277 4.86 30.68 15.84
C TYR A 277 3.57 31.24 15.21
N GLU A 278 3.46 32.58 15.18
CA GLU A 278 2.30 33.23 14.56
C GLU A 278 2.48 33.32 13.05
N LYS A 279 1.36 33.19 12.34
CA LYS A 279 1.31 33.22 10.88
C LYS A 279 1.81 34.58 10.35
N GLY A 280 2.79 34.54 9.45
CA GLY A 280 3.32 35.75 8.78
C GLY A 280 4.29 36.58 9.60
N GLU A 281 4.54 36.24 10.87
CA GLU A 281 5.45 36.99 11.75
C GLU A 281 6.87 36.44 11.80
N ASN A 282 7.02 35.14 11.53
CA ASN A 282 8.31 34.45 11.63
C ASN A 282 8.54 33.51 10.44
N GLY A 283 9.18 33.99 9.41
CA GLY A 283 9.47 33.24 8.19
C GLY A 283 8.35 33.30 7.13
N PHE A 284 8.53 32.54 6.08
CA PHE A 284 7.65 32.53 4.90
C PHE A 284 6.73 31.32 4.90
N ASP A 285 5.41 31.54 4.80
CA ASP A 285 4.42 30.49 4.69
C ASP A 285 4.34 29.97 3.25
N GLN A 286 5.06 28.87 2.99
CA GLN A 286 5.15 28.28 1.67
C GLN A 286 3.84 27.63 1.24
N LEU A 287 3.10 27.00 2.18
CA LEU A 287 1.82 26.36 1.86
C LEU A 287 0.77 27.37 1.42
N GLU A 288 0.65 28.48 2.14
CA GLU A 288 -0.27 29.55 1.76
C GLU A 288 0.11 30.15 0.39
N ASN A 289 1.40 30.36 0.15
CA ASN A 289 1.88 30.86 -1.13
C ASN A 289 1.55 29.89 -2.29
N VAL A 290 1.72 28.58 -2.10
CA VAL A 290 1.37 27.58 -3.11
C VAL A 290 -0.12 27.59 -3.42
N ILE A 291 -0.97 27.63 -2.39
CA ILE A 291 -2.42 27.73 -2.56
C ILE A 291 -2.79 29.03 -3.29
N HIS A 292 -2.15 30.13 -2.94
CA HIS A 292 -2.35 31.43 -3.61
C HIS A 292 -1.98 31.36 -5.10
N LEU A 293 -0.84 30.77 -5.44
CA LEU A 293 -0.38 30.64 -6.82
C LEU A 293 -1.28 29.71 -7.64
N ILE A 294 -1.70 28.57 -7.07
CA ILE A 294 -2.64 27.65 -7.75
C ILE A 294 -3.94 28.39 -8.13
N LYS A 295 -4.44 29.26 -7.26
CA LYS A 295 -5.66 30.04 -7.50
C LYS A 295 -5.49 31.18 -8.48
N ASN A 296 -4.39 31.92 -8.39
CA ASN A 296 -4.26 33.25 -9.03
C ASN A 296 -3.24 33.30 -10.18
N ASP A 297 -2.29 32.35 -10.23
CA ASP A 297 -1.26 32.20 -11.28
C ASP A 297 -0.99 30.70 -11.53
N PRO A 298 -2.02 29.93 -11.99
CA PRO A 298 -1.92 28.47 -12.12
C PRO A 298 -0.86 28.01 -13.14
N GLU A 299 -0.47 28.87 -14.09
CA GLU A 299 0.59 28.56 -15.06
C GLU A 299 2.01 28.89 -14.55
N SER A 300 2.12 29.35 -13.32
CA SER A 300 3.40 29.65 -12.68
C SER A 300 4.28 28.41 -12.56
N ARG A 301 5.54 28.52 -12.94
CA ARG A 301 6.57 27.49 -12.77
C ARG A 301 7.27 27.56 -11.40
N ARG A 302 6.74 28.38 -10.48
CA ARG A 302 7.29 28.64 -9.14
C ARG A 302 6.39 28.13 -8.02
N ILE A 303 5.45 27.23 -8.33
CA ILE A 303 4.56 26.61 -7.33
C ILE A 303 5.36 25.50 -6.63
N ILE A 304 6.17 25.90 -5.65
CA ILE A 304 7.15 25.03 -5.00
C ILE A 304 7.08 25.22 -3.47
N ILE A 305 7.18 24.11 -2.74
CA ILE A 305 7.50 24.07 -1.30
C ILE A 305 8.86 23.41 -1.14
N THR A 306 9.85 24.13 -0.61
CA THR A 306 11.15 23.55 -0.28
C THR A 306 11.25 23.23 1.20
N LEU A 307 11.73 22.03 1.51
CA LEU A 307 11.96 21.55 2.87
C LEU A 307 13.45 21.45 3.19
N TRP A 308 14.29 21.62 2.16
CA TRP A 308 15.73 21.58 2.29
C TRP A 308 16.29 23.00 2.45
N ASN A 309 16.78 23.32 3.64
CA ASN A 309 17.45 24.58 3.92
C ASN A 309 18.92 24.31 4.31
N PRO A 310 19.88 24.45 3.40
CA PRO A 310 21.28 24.12 3.68
C PRO A 310 21.88 24.96 4.82
N LYS A 311 21.32 26.14 5.09
CA LYS A 311 21.78 27.02 6.19
C LYS A 311 21.42 26.45 7.56
N THR A 312 20.29 25.76 7.67
CA THR A 312 19.71 25.33 8.96
C THR A 312 19.52 23.82 9.12
N ASN A 313 19.85 23.03 8.10
CA ASN A 313 19.74 21.55 8.17
C ASN A 313 20.47 20.93 9.36
N HIS A 314 21.51 21.58 9.88
CA HIS A 314 22.23 21.11 11.08
C HIS A 314 21.41 21.27 12.36
N LYS A 315 20.37 22.12 12.37
CA LYS A 315 19.44 22.33 13.48
C LYS A 315 18.25 21.34 13.47
N ALA A 316 18.09 20.52 12.44
CA ALA A 316 17.07 19.49 12.41
C ALA A 316 17.54 18.25 13.17
N ALA A 317 16.67 17.63 13.95
CA ALA A 317 16.94 16.32 14.55
C ALA A 317 17.31 15.32 13.46
N LEU A 318 16.59 15.32 12.36
CA LEU A 318 16.92 14.60 11.14
C LEU A 318 16.74 15.52 9.93
N PRO A 319 17.79 15.83 9.15
CA PRO A 319 17.67 16.64 7.94
C PRO A 319 16.69 16.01 6.93
N SER A 320 15.84 16.84 6.36
CA SER A 320 14.74 16.40 5.48
C SER A 320 15.21 15.47 4.36
N CYS A 321 14.63 14.28 4.27
CA CYS A 321 14.87 13.33 3.18
C CYS A 321 14.11 13.74 1.91
N LEU A 322 12.87 14.17 2.05
CA LEU A 322 12.10 14.84 1.01
C LEU A 322 12.53 16.31 0.98
N CYS A 323 13.04 16.76 -0.17
CA CYS A 323 13.65 18.08 -0.31
C CYS A 323 12.67 19.15 -0.76
N TRP A 324 11.78 18.84 -1.72
CA TRP A 324 10.75 19.76 -2.19
C TRP A 324 9.58 19.07 -2.82
N TYR A 325 8.45 19.80 -2.85
CA TYR A 325 7.27 19.55 -3.65
C TYR A 325 7.20 20.61 -4.76
N GLN A 326 6.90 20.22 -5.98
CA GLN A 326 6.56 21.12 -7.07
C GLN A 326 5.20 20.75 -7.62
N PHE A 327 4.36 21.75 -7.83
CA PHE A 327 3.02 21.56 -8.36
C PHE A 327 2.91 22.04 -9.79
N TYR A 328 2.07 21.38 -10.56
CA TYR A 328 1.77 21.71 -11.94
C TYR A 328 0.26 21.67 -12.15
N VAL A 329 -0.30 22.78 -12.60
CA VAL A 329 -1.72 22.89 -12.94
C VAL A 329 -1.90 22.72 -14.44
N ASN A 330 -2.62 21.69 -14.85
CA ASN A 330 -3.11 21.54 -16.20
C ASN A 330 -4.43 22.33 -16.31
N THR A 331 -4.36 23.56 -16.78
CA THR A 331 -5.51 24.47 -16.85
C THR A 331 -6.56 24.03 -17.87
N LYS A 332 -6.16 23.22 -18.86
CA LYS A 332 -7.05 22.69 -19.90
C LYS A 332 -7.96 21.58 -19.35
N ASP A 333 -7.36 20.62 -18.63
CA ASP A 333 -8.07 19.44 -18.15
C ASP A 333 -8.47 19.60 -16.67
N LYS A 334 -8.11 20.72 -16.04
CA LYS A 334 -8.37 21.07 -14.64
C LYS A 334 -7.78 20.07 -13.65
N GLU A 335 -6.53 19.70 -13.85
CA GLU A 335 -5.82 18.74 -13.01
C GLU A 335 -4.66 19.41 -12.27
N LEU A 336 -4.44 18.97 -11.03
CA LEU A 336 -3.27 19.30 -10.23
C LEU A 336 -2.35 18.09 -10.13
N SER A 337 -1.15 18.17 -10.68
CA SER A 337 -0.09 17.18 -10.53
C SER A 337 0.97 17.65 -9.54
N ILE A 338 1.64 16.69 -8.90
CA ILE A 338 2.68 16.97 -7.92
C ILE A 338 3.96 16.18 -8.25
N LEU A 339 5.10 16.84 -8.18
CA LEU A 339 6.41 16.21 -8.22
C LEU A 339 7.04 16.31 -6.83
N ILE A 340 7.55 15.19 -6.32
CA ILE A 340 8.32 15.14 -5.07
C ILE A 340 9.77 14.74 -5.34
N ASN A 341 10.71 15.42 -4.69
CA ASN A 341 12.12 15.09 -4.77
C ASN A 341 12.62 14.58 -3.41
N ILE A 342 13.15 13.36 -3.39
CA ILE A 342 13.66 12.68 -2.22
C ILE A 342 15.17 12.46 -2.41
N ARG A 343 16.02 13.19 -1.65
CA ARG A 343 17.49 13.03 -1.77
C ARG A 343 18.02 11.67 -1.31
N SER A 344 17.31 11.05 -0.36
CA SER A 344 17.71 9.79 0.29
C SER A 344 16.45 9.01 0.64
N SER A 345 16.23 7.89 -0.04
CA SER A 345 15.04 7.06 0.06
C SER A 345 15.41 5.67 0.59
N ASP A 346 15.06 5.39 1.87
CA ASP A 346 14.90 4.01 2.31
C ASP A 346 13.72 3.41 1.55
N PHE A 347 14.06 2.70 0.47
CA PHE A 347 13.08 2.32 -0.52
C PHE A 347 12.12 1.25 0.00
N PHE A 348 12.61 0.38 0.88
CA PHE A 348 11.77 -0.66 1.46
C PHE A 348 10.82 -0.13 2.54
N LEU A 349 11.28 0.75 3.45
CA LEU A 349 10.46 1.23 4.56
C LEU A 349 9.73 2.54 4.26
N ALA A 350 10.44 3.55 3.74
CA ALA A 350 9.96 4.93 3.74
C ALA A 350 9.51 5.46 2.37
N ASN A 351 9.91 4.85 1.25
CA ASN A 351 9.60 5.40 -0.08
C ASN A 351 8.10 5.62 -0.26
N ASN A 352 7.31 4.57 -0.09
CA ASN A 352 5.87 4.65 -0.32
C ASN A 352 5.15 5.53 0.72
N TRP A 353 5.73 5.70 1.91
CA TRP A 353 5.26 6.68 2.89
C TRP A 353 5.28 8.10 2.29
N ASN A 354 6.42 8.50 1.72
CA ASN A 354 6.55 9.82 1.08
C ASN A 354 5.65 9.96 -0.15
N VAL A 355 5.47 8.88 -0.94
CA VAL A 355 4.55 8.86 -2.08
C VAL A 355 3.12 9.13 -1.62
N CYS A 356 2.65 8.40 -0.61
CA CYS A 356 1.32 8.60 -0.04
C CYS A 356 1.16 9.98 0.61
N THR A 357 2.20 10.52 1.26
CA THR A 357 2.17 11.88 1.82
C THR A 357 1.98 12.92 0.72
N GLY A 358 2.71 12.81 -0.40
CA GLY A 358 2.56 13.71 -1.56
C GLY A 358 1.18 13.58 -2.21
N ALA A 359 0.68 12.35 -2.37
CA ALA A 359 -0.66 12.09 -2.91
C ALA A 359 -1.75 12.71 -2.03
N LEU A 360 -1.70 12.50 -0.71
CA LEU A 360 -2.62 13.12 0.24
C LEU A 360 -2.60 14.65 0.15
N LEU A 361 -1.40 15.24 0.10
CA LEU A 361 -1.26 16.70 -0.04
C LEU A 361 -1.94 17.21 -1.31
N CYS A 362 -1.75 16.53 -2.45
CA CYS A 362 -2.39 16.86 -3.71
C CYS A 362 -3.93 16.80 -3.59
N HIS A 363 -4.47 15.69 -3.08
CA HIS A 363 -5.91 15.53 -2.85
C HIS A 363 -6.47 16.59 -1.90
N MET A 364 -5.77 16.91 -0.81
CA MET A 364 -6.21 17.93 0.15
C MET A 364 -6.29 19.31 -0.49
N ILE A 365 -5.32 19.68 -1.34
CA ILE A 365 -5.35 20.96 -2.04
C ILE A 365 -6.53 20.99 -3.02
N CYS A 366 -6.74 19.95 -3.82
CA CYS A 366 -7.87 19.87 -4.75
C CYS A 366 -9.25 19.93 -4.05
N ASN A 367 -9.34 19.51 -2.79
CA ASN A 367 -10.57 19.54 -2.00
C ASN A 367 -10.82 20.87 -1.25
N LEU A 368 -10.01 21.91 -1.44
CA LEU A 368 -10.30 23.24 -0.90
C LEU A 368 -11.47 23.88 -1.66
N GLU A 369 -12.39 24.54 -0.93
CA GLU A 369 -13.66 25.09 -1.48
C GLU A 369 -13.46 25.98 -2.72
N ASP A 370 -12.36 26.73 -2.79
CA ASP A 370 -12.11 27.67 -3.88
C ASP A 370 -11.16 27.11 -4.97
N ILE A 371 -10.91 25.80 -4.99
CA ILE A 371 -10.07 25.14 -5.99
C ILE A 371 -10.92 24.17 -6.80
N ASP A 372 -11.09 24.46 -8.09
CA ASP A 372 -11.82 23.63 -9.06
C ASP A 372 -10.82 22.80 -9.90
N LEU A 373 -10.09 21.91 -9.22
CA LEU A 373 -9.12 21.00 -9.82
C LEU A 373 -9.32 19.58 -9.29
N THR A 374 -9.04 18.59 -10.13
CA THR A 374 -8.95 17.17 -9.74
C THR A 374 -7.47 16.78 -9.59
N PRO A 375 -7.15 15.78 -8.75
CA PRO A 375 -5.80 15.24 -8.66
C PRO A 375 -5.40 14.57 -9.98
N GLY A 376 -4.22 14.90 -10.52
CA GLY A 376 -3.69 14.31 -11.75
C GLY A 376 -2.67 13.21 -11.49
N GLU A 377 -1.38 13.52 -11.51
CA GLU A 377 -0.27 12.56 -11.37
C GLU A 377 0.65 12.96 -10.22
N ILE A 378 1.21 11.97 -9.50
CA ILE A 378 2.39 12.18 -8.66
C ILE A 378 3.62 11.59 -9.34
N THR A 379 4.65 12.42 -9.54
CA THR A 379 5.98 12.03 -9.98
C THR A 379 6.94 12.06 -8.79
N VAL A 380 7.65 10.96 -8.57
CA VAL A 380 8.64 10.80 -7.49
C VAL A 380 10.04 10.72 -8.08
N ILE A 381 10.91 11.64 -7.70
CA ILE A 381 12.33 11.59 -8.06
C ILE A 381 13.13 11.25 -6.81
N SER A 382 13.79 10.10 -6.81
CA SER A 382 14.63 9.64 -5.70
C SER A 382 16.11 9.70 -6.07
N GLY A 383 16.91 10.39 -5.28
CA GLY A 383 18.37 10.47 -5.40
C GLY A 383 19.04 9.16 -5.01
N ASP A 384 19.60 9.07 -3.81
CA ASP A 384 20.10 7.81 -3.24
C ASP A 384 18.90 6.94 -2.85
N THR A 385 18.68 5.89 -3.63
CA THR A 385 17.55 4.95 -3.47
C THR A 385 18.12 3.63 -2.99
N HIS A 386 17.85 3.25 -1.73
CA HIS A 386 18.57 2.16 -1.07
C HIS A 386 17.67 1.26 -0.23
N ILE A 387 18.18 0.05 0.01
CA ILE A 387 17.66 -0.92 0.97
C ILE A 387 18.77 -1.19 1.99
N TYR A 388 18.44 -1.17 3.28
CA TYR A 388 19.37 -1.57 4.34
C TYR A 388 19.63 -3.08 4.30
N LEU A 389 20.86 -3.51 4.64
CA LEU A 389 21.28 -4.91 4.55
C LEU A 389 20.59 -5.85 5.56
N ASN A 390 19.86 -5.31 6.51
CA ASN A 390 19.07 -6.06 7.50
C ASN A 390 17.57 -6.18 7.14
N HIS A 391 17.18 -5.71 5.93
CA HIS A 391 15.81 -5.81 5.41
C HIS A 391 15.59 -6.89 4.36
#